data_5234886a869df3a91b76bcf620d5022f
#
_entry.id   5234886a869df3a91b76bcf620d5022f
#
_cell.length_a   1.000
_cell.length_b   1.000
_cell.length_c   1.000
_cell.angle_alpha   90.00
_cell.angle_beta   90.00
_cell.angle_gamma   90.00
#
_symmetry.space_group_name_H-M   'P 1'
#
loop_
_entity.id
_entity.type
_entity.pdbx_description
1 polymer ?
#
loop_
_entity_poly.entity_id
_entity_poly.type
_entity_poly.pdbx_seq_one_letter_code
_entity_poly.pdbx_strand_id
1 'polypeptide(L)'
;MKRKGAPSEITEKRDAELLRLWNMAKQLMYEDKEKKYSVFDVYKLMSTLPCNGFHVSEDSAWRYIEARRKGKTPSLKSKNKRLLYEKLYDIVMQLRIRAEYVTVSTQALMYRAMTFRAPCIGLSAARIRSEIERLTKHTGTNGKK
;
A
#
# COMPACT_ATOMS: atom_id res chain seq x y z
N MET A 1 -13.49 -22.34 -3.44
CA MET A 1 -13.94 -21.20 -4.13
C MET A 1 -14.02 -19.95 -3.31
N LYS A 2 -13.61 -18.86 -3.86
CA LYS A 2 -13.61 -17.65 -3.12
C LYS A 2 -14.99 -17.05 -2.95
N ARG A 3 -15.33 -16.66 -1.77
CA ARG A 3 -16.62 -16.06 -1.54
C ARG A 3 -16.58 -14.58 -1.72
N LYS A 4 -17.58 -14.08 -2.40
CA LYS A 4 -17.66 -12.67 -2.59
C LYS A 4 -17.97 -11.98 -1.29
N GLY A 5 -17.39 -10.86 -1.08
CA GLY A 5 -17.65 -10.09 0.10
C GLY A 5 -16.77 -10.43 1.28
N ALA A 6 -16.11 -11.56 1.25
CA ALA A 6 -15.21 -11.92 2.32
C ALA A 6 -13.85 -11.25 2.08
N PRO A 7 -13.40 -10.40 2.99
CA PRO A 7 -12.12 -9.73 2.77
C PRO A 7 -10.97 -10.71 2.92
N SER A 8 -9.96 -10.55 2.11
CA SER A 8 -8.76 -11.33 2.25
C SER A 8 -7.94 -10.74 3.39
N GLU A 9 -6.99 -11.52 3.86
CA GLU A 9 -6.10 -11.04 4.90
C GLU A 9 -5.37 -9.77 4.44
N ILE A 10 -4.99 -9.74 3.17
CA ILE A 10 -4.31 -8.57 2.62
C ILE A 10 -5.22 -7.35 2.68
N THR A 11 -6.50 -7.53 2.33
CA THR A 11 -7.44 -6.43 2.37
C THR A 11 -7.65 -5.91 3.78
N GLU A 12 -7.73 -6.82 4.74
CA GLU A 12 -7.91 -6.43 6.13
C GLU A 12 -6.73 -5.64 6.64
N LYS A 13 -5.52 -6.07 6.32
CA LYS A 13 -4.33 -5.35 6.73
C LYS A 13 -4.23 -4.00 6.06
N ARG A 14 -4.60 -3.94 4.78
CA ARG A 14 -4.60 -2.68 4.07
C ARG A 14 -5.61 -1.71 4.66
N ASP A 15 -6.80 -2.20 5.00
CA ASP A 15 -7.83 -1.36 5.58
C ASP A 15 -7.38 -0.80 6.92
N ALA A 16 -6.74 -1.62 7.75
CA ALA A 16 -6.22 -1.15 9.02
C ALA A 16 -5.15 -0.08 8.81
N GLU A 17 -4.30 -0.28 7.83
CA GLU A 17 -3.26 0.69 7.53
C GLU A 17 -3.85 1.99 7.00
N LEU A 18 -4.91 1.89 6.18
CA LEU A 18 -5.57 3.09 5.68
C LEU A 18 -6.14 3.92 6.82
N LEU A 19 -6.77 3.27 7.79
CA LEU A 19 -7.31 4.00 8.94
C LEU A 19 -6.19 4.63 9.77
N ARG A 20 -5.08 3.93 9.93
CA ARG A 20 -3.94 4.47 10.65
C ARG A 20 -3.40 5.71 9.94
N LEU A 21 -3.24 5.62 8.62
CA LEU A 21 -2.75 6.75 7.83
C LEU A 21 -3.72 7.92 7.88
N TRP A 22 -5.01 7.63 7.86
CA TRP A 22 -6.03 8.67 7.92
C TRP A 22 -5.91 9.46 9.23
N ASN A 23 -5.80 8.75 10.33
CA ASN A 23 -5.65 9.41 11.62
C ASN A 23 -4.35 10.19 11.69
N MET A 24 -3.27 9.62 11.16
CA MET A 24 -1.98 10.29 11.16
C MET A 24 -2.02 11.55 10.30
N ALA A 25 -2.60 11.46 9.10
CA ALA A 25 -2.66 12.61 8.21
C ALA A 25 -3.50 13.73 8.80
N LYS A 26 -4.63 13.38 9.41
CA LYS A 26 -5.47 14.39 10.04
C LYS A 26 -4.72 15.09 11.17
N GLN A 27 -4.00 14.31 11.96
CA GLN A 27 -3.26 14.88 13.07
C GLN A 27 -2.15 15.81 12.58
N LEU A 28 -1.42 15.39 11.55
CA LEU A 28 -0.36 16.22 11.00
C LEU A 28 -0.91 17.54 10.45
N MET A 29 -2.05 17.50 9.80
CA MET A 29 -2.60 18.69 9.22
C MET A 29 -3.22 19.60 10.28
N TYR A 30 -3.78 19.03 11.32
CA TYR A 30 -4.38 19.84 12.37
C TYR A 30 -3.32 20.56 13.21
N GLU A 31 -2.07 20.10 13.16
CA GLU A 31 -1.02 20.77 13.89
C GLU A 31 -0.69 22.13 13.30
N ASP A 32 -1.00 22.33 12.03
CA ASP A 32 -0.77 23.62 11.40
C ASP A 32 -2.08 24.40 11.41
N LYS A 33 -2.30 25.13 12.46
CA LYS A 33 -3.56 25.82 12.67
C LYS A 33 -3.75 27.02 11.76
N GLU A 34 -2.68 27.49 11.15
CA GLU A 34 -2.79 28.67 10.29
C GLU A 34 -3.22 28.32 8.89
N LYS A 35 -3.10 27.05 8.51
CA LYS A 35 -3.47 26.63 7.18
C LYS A 35 -4.87 26.11 7.17
N LYS A 36 -5.58 26.42 6.11
CA LYS A 36 -6.87 25.82 5.85
C LYS A 36 -6.70 24.77 4.79
N TYR A 37 -7.32 23.63 5.01
CA TYR A 37 -7.26 22.59 4.01
C TYR A 37 -8.56 21.84 3.93
N SER A 38 -8.80 21.29 2.77
CA SER A 38 -10.02 20.53 2.54
C SER A 38 -9.80 19.09 2.97
N VAL A 39 -10.91 18.36 3.03
CA VAL A 39 -10.83 16.94 3.34
C VAL A 39 -9.99 16.21 2.30
N PHE A 40 -10.06 16.64 1.05
CA PHE A 40 -9.31 15.98 0.00
C PHE A 40 -7.80 16.12 0.20
N ASP A 41 -7.37 17.22 0.83
CA ASP A 41 -5.95 17.40 1.15
C ASP A 41 -5.46 16.31 2.08
N VAL A 42 -6.31 15.85 2.98
CA VAL A 42 -5.96 14.76 3.87
C VAL A 42 -5.67 13.50 3.05
N TYR A 43 -6.51 13.22 2.06
CA TYR A 43 -6.31 12.04 1.22
C TYR A 43 -5.04 12.15 0.38
N LYS A 44 -4.73 13.36 -0.08
CA LYS A 44 -3.49 13.58 -0.83
C LYS A 44 -2.28 13.28 0.04
N LEU A 45 -2.31 13.74 1.28
CA LEU A 45 -1.20 13.49 2.19
C LEU A 45 -1.08 11.98 2.45
N MET A 46 -2.20 11.30 2.66
CA MET A 46 -2.18 9.87 2.89
C MET A 46 -1.49 9.11 1.75
N SER A 47 -1.69 9.58 0.52
CA SER A 47 -1.14 8.88 -0.63
C SER A 47 0.38 8.96 -0.69
N THR A 48 0.98 9.84 0.08
CA THR A 48 2.43 10.01 0.08
C THR A 48 3.11 9.53 1.36
N LEU A 49 2.33 9.11 2.35
CA LEU A 49 2.92 8.67 3.61
C LEU A 49 3.44 7.23 3.50
N PRO A 50 4.57 6.96 4.14
CA PRO A 50 5.09 5.58 4.15
C PRO A 50 4.15 4.66 4.90
N CYS A 51 4.17 3.39 4.52
CA CYS A 51 3.31 2.38 5.11
C CYS A 51 4.11 1.28 5.77
N ASN A 52 3.48 0.60 6.71
CA ASN A 52 4.05 -0.58 7.31
C ASN A 52 3.70 -1.77 6.44
N GLY A 53 4.60 -2.12 5.53
CA GLY A 53 4.38 -3.24 4.65
C GLY A 53 3.84 -2.83 3.28
N PHE A 54 3.95 -3.74 2.34
CA PHE A 54 3.46 -3.54 0.97
C PHE A 54 2.11 -4.23 0.86
N HIS A 55 1.05 -3.44 0.75
CA HIS A 55 -0.32 -3.95 0.74
C HIS A 55 -0.80 -4.15 -0.68
N VAL A 56 -0.21 -5.13 -1.34
CA VAL A 56 -0.54 -5.47 -2.73
C VAL A 56 -0.74 -6.98 -2.81
N SER A 57 -1.42 -7.43 -3.86
CA SER A 57 -1.61 -8.86 -4.02
C SER A 57 -0.28 -9.52 -4.36
N GLU A 58 -0.10 -10.74 -3.86
CA GLU A 58 1.14 -11.46 -4.08
C GLU A 58 1.31 -11.80 -5.56
N ASP A 59 0.23 -12.15 -6.22
CA ASP A 59 0.29 -12.46 -7.65
C ASP A 59 0.76 -11.27 -8.46
N SER A 60 0.18 -10.12 -8.21
CA SER A 60 0.57 -8.92 -8.95
C SER A 60 2.01 -8.54 -8.67
N ALA A 61 2.43 -8.64 -7.42
CA ALA A 61 3.79 -8.33 -7.04
C ALA A 61 4.76 -9.29 -7.72
N TRP A 62 4.44 -10.58 -7.72
CA TRP A 62 5.32 -11.57 -8.32
C TRP A 62 5.44 -11.37 -9.83
N ARG A 63 4.32 -11.07 -10.49
CA ARG A 63 4.37 -10.80 -11.93
C ARG A 63 5.25 -9.63 -12.26
N TYR A 64 5.19 -8.59 -11.43
CA TYR A 64 6.03 -7.42 -11.64
C TYR A 64 7.51 -7.79 -11.50
N ILE A 65 7.85 -8.50 -10.42
CA ILE A 65 9.23 -8.89 -10.18
C ILE A 65 9.76 -9.79 -11.28
N GLU A 66 8.95 -10.76 -11.72
CA GLU A 66 9.37 -11.66 -12.79
C GLU A 66 9.62 -10.89 -14.10
N ALA A 67 8.75 -9.95 -14.41
CA ALA A 67 8.92 -9.16 -15.62
C ALA A 67 10.18 -8.34 -15.54
N ARG A 68 10.43 -7.73 -14.40
CA ARG A 68 11.65 -6.93 -14.24
C ARG A 68 12.90 -7.79 -14.32
N ARG A 69 12.86 -8.99 -13.79
CA ARG A 69 13.99 -9.91 -13.86
C ARG A 69 14.31 -10.30 -15.31
N LYS A 70 13.29 -10.31 -16.15
CA LYS A 70 13.48 -10.63 -17.56
C LYS A 70 13.81 -9.41 -18.40
N GLY A 71 14.04 -8.28 -17.75
CA GLY A 71 14.42 -7.07 -18.45
C GLY A 71 13.26 -6.25 -18.98
N LYS A 72 12.04 -6.58 -18.58
CA LYS A 72 10.87 -5.84 -19.02
C LYS A 72 10.42 -4.89 -17.92
N THR A 73 9.82 -3.79 -18.32
CA THR A 73 9.27 -2.82 -17.39
C THR A 73 7.77 -2.77 -17.62
N PRO A 74 6.99 -3.39 -16.71
CA PRO A 74 5.54 -3.39 -16.90
C PRO A 74 4.98 -1.97 -16.90
N SER A 75 3.98 -1.75 -17.73
CA SER A 75 3.35 -0.46 -17.83
C SER A 75 2.26 -0.37 -16.76
N LEU A 76 2.38 0.61 -15.89
CA LEU A 76 1.40 0.84 -14.85
C LEU A 76 0.90 2.26 -14.98
N LYS A 77 -0.41 2.42 -14.97
CA LYS A 77 -0.98 3.75 -15.12
C LYS A 77 -0.78 4.58 -13.86
N SER A 78 -0.85 3.94 -12.72
CA SER A 78 -0.75 4.66 -11.46
C SER A 78 0.71 4.92 -11.10
N LYS A 79 1.04 6.19 -10.89
CA LYS A 79 2.37 6.58 -10.48
C LYS A 79 2.70 5.98 -9.12
N ASN A 80 1.74 5.98 -8.22
CA ASN A 80 1.97 5.46 -6.88
C ASN A 80 2.21 3.96 -6.90
N LYS A 81 1.49 3.23 -7.75
CA LYS A 81 1.72 1.80 -7.88
C LYS A 81 3.08 1.51 -8.48
N ARG A 82 3.48 2.30 -9.45
CA ARG A 82 4.78 2.13 -10.05
C ARG A 82 5.89 2.30 -9.01
N LEU A 83 5.77 3.36 -8.21
CA LEU A 83 6.72 3.62 -7.15
C LEU A 83 6.78 2.47 -6.16
N LEU A 84 5.61 1.96 -5.80
CA LEU A 84 5.49 0.88 -4.84
C LEU A 84 6.16 -0.40 -5.34
N TYR A 85 5.82 -0.82 -6.55
CA TYR A 85 6.36 -2.06 -7.10
C TYR A 85 7.86 -1.96 -7.39
N GLU A 86 8.34 -0.80 -7.84
CA GLU A 86 9.77 -0.64 -8.08
C GLU A 86 10.55 -0.72 -6.79
N LYS A 87 10.00 -0.15 -5.72
CA LYS A 87 10.68 -0.24 -4.43
C LYS A 87 10.72 -1.68 -3.94
N LEU A 88 9.64 -2.41 -4.13
CA LEU A 88 9.59 -3.80 -3.75
C LEU A 88 10.65 -4.60 -4.53
N TYR A 89 10.72 -4.36 -5.83
CA TYR A 89 11.70 -5.03 -6.67
C TYR A 89 13.12 -4.72 -6.19
N ASP A 90 13.40 -3.46 -5.86
CA ASP A 90 14.71 -3.08 -5.37
C ASP A 90 15.08 -3.82 -4.10
N ILE A 91 14.13 -3.93 -3.17
CA ILE A 91 14.39 -4.62 -1.92
C ILE A 91 14.67 -6.09 -2.18
N VAL A 92 13.88 -6.72 -3.04
CA VAL A 92 14.07 -8.13 -3.36
C VAL A 92 15.46 -8.36 -3.97
N MET A 93 15.88 -7.47 -4.88
CA MET A 93 17.18 -7.62 -5.50
C MET A 93 18.31 -7.41 -4.50
N GLN A 94 18.14 -6.48 -3.57
CA GLN A 94 19.15 -6.27 -2.54
C GLN A 94 19.26 -7.49 -1.62
N LEU A 95 18.13 -8.12 -1.30
CA LEU A 95 18.16 -9.33 -0.51
C LEU A 95 18.79 -10.48 -1.30
N ARG A 96 18.54 -10.52 -2.61
CA ARG A 96 19.02 -11.61 -3.45
C ARG A 96 20.54 -11.73 -3.44
N ILE A 97 21.25 -10.62 -3.33
CA ILE A 97 22.70 -10.65 -3.40
C ILE A 97 23.37 -10.93 -2.07
N ARG A 98 22.59 -11.06 -0.99
CA ARG A 98 23.19 -11.37 0.30
C ARG A 98 23.54 -12.85 0.36
N ALA A 99 24.70 -13.14 0.92
CA ALA A 99 25.18 -14.51 1.01
C ALA A 99 24.24 -15.40 1.82
N GLU A 100 23.63 -14.83 2.85
CA GLU A 100 22.75 -15.62 3.73
C GLU A 100 21.47 -16.07 3.04
N TYR A 101 21.14 -15.50 1.88
CA TYR A 101 19.93 -15.86 1.16
C TYR A 101 20.20 -16.61 -0.13
N VAL A 102 21.41 -17.10 -0.31
CA VAL A 102 21.77 -17.71 -1.58
C VAL A 102 20.91 -18.91 -1.94
N THR A 103 20.43 -19.65 -0.94
CA THR A 103 19.58 -20.81 -1.21
C THR A 103 18.10 -20.51 -1.13
N VAL A 104 17.73 -19.29 -0.83
CA VAL A 104 16.33 -18.91 -0.68
C VAL A 104 15.77 -18.52 -2.03
N SER A 105 14.55 -18.96 -2.35
CA SER A 105 13.95 -18.62 -3.64
C SER A 105 13.63 -17.13 -3.70
N THR A 106 13.61 -16.61 -4.91
CA THR A 106 13.31 -15.21 -5.11
C THR A 106 11.90 -14.88 -4.65
N GLN A 107 10.96 -15.80 -4.84
CA GLN A 107 9.60 -15.60 -4.39
C GLN A 107 9.52 -15.52 -2.87
N ALA A 108 10.29 -16.34 -2.17
CA ALA A 108 10.34 -16.27 -0.71
C ALA A 108 10.93 -14.94 -0.25
N LEU A 109 11.91 -14.43 -0.97
CA LEU A 109 12.47 -13.11 -0.67
C LEU A 109 11.44 -12.01 -0.89
N MET A 110 10.58 -12.18 -1.89
CA MET A 110 9.52 -11.22 -2.12
C MET A 110 8.57 -11.17 -0.92
N TYR A 111 8.17 -12.33 -0.40
CA TYR A 111 7.30 -12.35 0.77
C TYR A 111 7.94 -11.64 1.94
N ARG A 112 9.24 -11.86 2.12
CA ARG A 112 9.93 -11.18 3.20
C ARG A 112 9.99 -9.67 2.96
N ALA A 113 10.27 -9.27 1.73
CA ALA A 113 10.36 -7.86 1.39
C ALA A 113 9.05 -7.14 1.57
N MET A 114 7.94 -7.84 1.40
CA MET A 114 6.62 -7.23 1.54
C MET A 114 6.32 -6.81 2.97
N THR A 115 7.09 -7.29 3.93
CA THR A 115 6.92 -6.86 5.32
C THR A 115 7.73 -5.61 5.64
N PHE A 116 8.58 -5.17 4.71
CA PHE A 116 9.40 -3.99 4.94
C PHE A 116 8.56 -2.74 4.77
N ARG A 117 9.10 -1.62 5.23
CA ARG A 117 8.39 -0.35 5.11
C ARG A 117 8.26 0.04 3.64
N ALA A 118 7.05 0.38 3.24
CA ALA A 118 6.75 0.76 1.87
C ALA A 118 6.73 2.28 1.74
N PRO A 119 7.02 2.81 0.55
CA PRO A 119 7.04 4.27 0.36
C PRO A 119 5.65 4.89 0.39
N CYS A 120 4.62 4.12 0.09
CA CYS A 120 3.25 4.61 0.10
C CYS A 120 2.29 3.44 0.07
N ILE A 121 1.00 3.76 0.21
CA ILE A 121 -0.04 2.73 0.16
C ILE A 121 -0.30 2.23 -1.26
N GLY A 122 0.13 3.02 -2.25
CA GLY A 122 -0.04 2.60 -3.64
C GLY A 122 -1.37 2.97 -4.25
N LEU A 123 -2.12 3.85 -3.60
CA LEU A 123 -3.43 4.27 -4.09
C LEU A 123 -3.41 5.76 -4.36
N SER A 124 -4.22 6.19 -5.33
CA SER A 124 -4.39 7.60 -5.60
C SER A 124 -5.24 8.23 -4.49
N ALA A 125 -5.21 9.55 -4.40
CA ALA A 125 -6.02 10.24 -3.40
C ALA A 125 -7.50 9.95 -3.60
N ALA A 126 -7.96 9.88 -4.85
CA ALA A 126 -9.36 9.59 -5.13
C ALA A 126 -9.73 8.19 -4.67
N ARG A 127 -8.86 7.22 -4.90
CA ARG A 127 -9.13 5.86 -4.46
C ARG A 127 -9.08 5.76 -2.96
N ILE A 128 -8.16 6.48 -2.30
CA ILE A 128 -8.10 6.52 -0.85
C ILE A 128 -9.40 7.08 -0.30
N ARG A 129 -9.91 8.14 -0.92
CA ARG A 129 -11.19 8.71 -0.48
C ARG A 129 -12.29 7.66 -0.52
N SER A 130 -12.39 6.93 -1.63
CA SER A 130 -13.41 5.89 -1.75
C SER A 130 -13.27 4.85 -0.66
N GLU A 131 -12.05 4.43 -0.39
CA GLU A 131 -11.82 3.40 0.61
C GLU A 131 -12.12 3.90 2.01
N ILE A 132 -11.73 5.13 2.32
CA ILE A 132 -12.00 5.70 3.64
C ILE A 132 -13.51 5.88 3.83
N GLU A 133 -14.19 6.35 2.78
CA GLU A 133 -15.65 6.51 2.87
C GLU A 133 -16.32 5.16 3.09
N ARG A 134 -15.83 4.12 2.43
CA ARG A 134 -16.37 2.79 2.64
C ARG A 134 -16.16 2.34 4.08
N LEU A 135 -14.96 2.53 4.60
CA LEU A 135 -14.63 2.09 5.95
C LEU A 135 -15.39 2.87 7.02
N THR A 136 -15.45 4.18 6.87
CA THR A 136 -16.09 5.01 7.88
C THR A 136 -17.60 4.95 7.77
N LYS A 137 -18.13 4.81 6.56
CA LYS A 137 -19.54 4.69 6.38
C LYS A 137 -20.07 3.42 7.01
N HIS A 138 -19.32 2.33 6.83
CA HIS A 138 -19.68 1.07 7.42
C HIS A 138 -19.72 1.18 8.94
N THR A 139 -18.74 1.86 9.51
CA THR A 139 -18.66 2.05 10.94
C THR A 139 -19.69 3.08 11.40
N GLY A 140 -19.79 4.16 10.66
CA GLY A 140 -20.64 5.26 11.04
C GLY A 140 -22.10 4.96 10.94
N THR A 141 -22.47 4.01 10.09
CA THR A 141 -23.85 3.64 9.96
C THR A 141 -24.42 3.24 11.27
N ASN A 142 -23.63 2.59 12.06
CA ASN A 142 -24.10 2.16 13.33
C ASN A 142 -24.43 3.31 14.24
N GLY A 143 -23.71 4.36 14.12
CA GLY A 143 -23.96 5.49 14.97
C GLY A 143 -24.95 6.42 14.40
N LYS A 144 -25.23 6.26 13.13
CA LYS A 144 -26.03 7.18 12.52
C LYS A 144 -27.38 7.03 12.80
N LYS A 145 -27.78 6.36 13.02
CA LYS A 145 -29.08 6.31 13.03
C LYS A 145 -29.62 6.53 13.77
#